data_13871467e975f9be65c76ccbd2bc7c55
#
_entry.id   13871467e975f9be65c76ccbd2bc7c55
#
_cell.length_a   1.000
_cell.length_b   1.000
_cell.length_c   1.000
_cell.angle_alpha   90.00
_cell.angle_beta   90.00
_cell.angle_gamma   90.00
#
_symmetry.space_group_name_H-M   'P 1'
#
loop_
_entity.id
_entity.type
_entity.pdbx_description
1 polymer ?
#
loop_
_entity_poly.entity_id
_entity_poly.type
_entity_poly.pdbx_seq_one_letter_code
_entity_poly.pdbx_strand_id
1 'polypeptide(L)'
;MDWQEISGNWVLIPSRPIAIVHFLGGAFVATAPQLTYRWLLEALGNQGYLVIATPFVNTLDHIAIARDVLNKFENALDRLRATKLLKASYLPVYGMGHSMGCKLHLLIGSVFDIERAGNILISFNNY
;
A
#
# COMPACT_ATOMS: atom_id res chain seq x y z
N MET A 1 3.82 11.71 13.92
CA MET A 1 3.00 10.60 13.39
C MET A 1 3.83 9.33 13.40
N ASP A 2 3.34 8.33 14.09
CA ASP A 2 4.09 7.10 14.30
C ASP A 2 3.63 5.99 13.38
N TRP A 3 4.55 5.12 13.01
CA TRP A 3 4.24 3.90 12.28
C TRP A 3 3.49 2.92 13.19
N GLN A 4 2.44 2.30 12.66
CA GLN A 4 1.69 1.25 13.35
C GLN A 4 1.63 0.01 12.46
N GLU A 5 1.76 -1.16 13.06
CA GLU A 5 1.54 -2.41 12.34
C GLU A 5 0.08 -2.81 12.46
N ILE A 6 -0.59 -2.99 11.32
CA ILE A 6 -2.00 -3.37 11.26
C ILE A 6 -2.15 -4.47 10.23
N SER A 7 -2.57 -5.65 10.65
CA SER A 7 -2.83 -6.80 9.79
C SER A 7 -1.69 -7.13 8.82
N GLY A 8 -0.45 -7.02 9.30
CA GLY A 8 0.73 -7.31 8.50
C GLY A 8 1.19 -6.17 7.59
N ASN A 9 0.64 -4.98 7.76
CA ASN A 9 1.05 -3.77 7.04
C ASN A 9 1.68 -2.76 7.99
N TRP A 10 2.51 -1.89 7.44
CA TRP A 10 2.96 -0.69 8.15
C TRP A 10 2.12 0.49 7.72
N VAL A 11 1.55 1.20 8.70
CA VAL A 11 0.52 2.20 8.45
C VAL A 11 0.86 3.53 9.11
N LEU A 12 0.67 4.62 8.36
CA LEU A 12 0.71 5.99 8.88
C LEU A 12 -0.69 6.57 8.80
N ILE A 13 -1.23 7.01 9.95
CA ILE A 13 -2.60 7.48 10.04
C ILE A 13 -2.60 8.97 10.37
N PRO A 14 -2.86 9.86 9.41
CA PRO A 14 -3.02 11.27 9.70
C PRO A 14 -4.35 11.54 10.40
N SER A 15 -4.43 12.68 11.10
CA SER A 15 -5.64 13.03 11.87
C SER A 15 -6.88 13.20 10.97
N ARG A 16 -6.68 13.70 9.74
CA ARG A 16 -7.75 13.93 8.78
C ARG A 16 -7.30 13.40 7.41
N PRO A 17 -7.40 12.10 7.18
CA PRO A 17 -6.96 11.53 5.91
C PRO A 17 -7.77 12.08 4.74
N ILE A 18 -7.08 12.43 3.65
CA ILE A 18 -7.71 12.92 2.42
C ILE A 18 -7.80 11.84 1.35
N ALA A 19 -6.95 10.83 1.44
CA ALA A 19 -6.92 9.69 0.52
C ALA A 19 -6.10 8.57 1.16
N ILE A 20 -6.18 7.38 0.57
CA ILE A 20 -5.39 6.22 1.00
C ILE A 20 -4.36 5.93 -0.09
N VAL A 21 -3.12 5.72 0.32
CA VAL A 21 -2.05 5.26 -0.56
C VAL A 21 -1.64 3.86 -0.15
N HIS A 22 -1.86 2.89 -1.04
CA HIS A 22 -1.37 1.53 -0.88
C HIS A 22 0.00 1.42 -1.54
N PHE A 23 1.05 1.31 -0.75
CA PHE A 23 2.43 1.30 -1.24
C PHE A 23 3.00 -0.11 -1.30
N LEU A 24 3.63 -0.43 -2.43
CA LEU A 24 4.36 -1.68 -2.66
C LEU A 24 5.76 -1.36 -3.19
N GLY A 25 6.78 -1.82 -2.51
CA GLY A 25 8.17 -1.54 -2.84
C GLY A 25 8.79 -2.48 -3.86
N GLY A 26 10.09 -2.34 -4.06
CA GLY A 26 10.87 -3.20 -4.95
C GLY A 26 11.20 -4.55 -4.34
N ALA A 27 11.60 -5.49 -5.21
CA ALA A 27 11.76 -6.91 -4.86
C ALA A 27 12.73 -7.19 -3.71
N PHE A 28 13.85 -6.47 -3.65
CA PHE A 28 14.89 -6.74 -2.65
C PHE A 28 14.72 -5.96 -1.35
N VAL A 29 13.81 -4.99 -1.35
CA VAL A 29 13.60 -4.06 -0.22
C VAL A 29 12.15 -4.05 0.24
N ALA A 30 11.36 -4.98 -0.25
CA ALA A 30 9.92 -5.01 -0.01
C ALA A 30 9.54 -5.52 1.38
N THR A 31 10.48 -6.16 2.10
CA THR A 31 10.21 -6.76 3.42
C THR A 31 10.12 -5.73 4.54
N ALA A 32 10.72 -4.56 4.37
CA ALA A 32 10.72 -3.50 5.37
C ALA A 32 10.46 -2.13 4.72
N PRO A 33 9.29 -1.90 4.11
CA PRO A 33 9.02 -0.67 3.38
C PRO A 33 9.05 0.58 4.26
N GLN A 34 8.71 0.46 5.55
CA GLN A 34 8.72 1.56 6.49
C GLN A 34 10.14 2.07 6.78
N LEU A 35 11.16 1.25 6.53
CA LEU A 35 12.56 1.64 6.68
C LEU A 35 13.14 2.14 5.36
N THR A 36 12.98 1.36 4.30
CA THR A 36 13.59 1.63 2.99
C THR A 36 13.01 2.87 2.33
N TYR A 37 11.70 3.07 2.44
CA TYR A 37 10.98 4.17 1.80
C TYR A 37 10.52 5.23 2.79
N ARG A 38 11.13 5.28 3.95
CA ARG A 38 10.71 6.12 5.07
C ARG A 38 10.47 7.58 4.68
N TRP A 39 11.42 8.19 3.98
CA TRP A 39 11.32 9.60 3.60
C TRP A 39 10.12 9.89 2.73
N LEU A 40 9.90 9.06 1.71
CA LEU A 40 8.76 9.22 0.80
C LEU A 40 7.44 9.02 1.55
N LEU A 41 7.33 7.92 2.30
CA LEU A 41 6.07 7.55 2.94
C LEU A 41 5.71 8.51 4.07
N GLU A 42 6.68 8.96 4.87
CA GLU A 42 6.41 9.94 5.91
C GLU A 42 6.05 11.30 5.32
N ALA A 43 6.65 11.69 4.19
CA ALA A 43 6.26 12.90 3.49
C ALA A 43 4.80 12.83 3.03
N LEU A 44 4.35 11.69 2.51
CA LEU A 44 2.95 11.48 2.14
C LEU A 44 2.03 11.58 3.35
N GLY A 45 2.38 10.92 4.45
CA GLY A 45 1.63 10.98 5.69
C GLY A 45 1.48 12.40 6.21
N ASN A 46 2.55 13.18 6.15
CA ASN A 46 2.54 14.59 6.58
C ASN A 46 1.67 15.47 5.68
N GLN A 47 1.39 15.05 4.45
CA GLN A 47 0.48 15.76 3.55
C GLN A 47 -0.99 15.32 3.69
N GLY A 48 -1.29 14.41 4.61
CA GLY A 48 -2.66 13.97 4.88
C GLY A 48 -3.05 12.68 4.22
N TYR A 49 -2.11 11.93 3.62
CA TYR A 49 -2.42 10.62 3.06
C TYR A 49 -2.30 9.55 4.13
N LEU A 50 -3.32 8.69 4.22
CA LEU A 50 -3.23 7.47 5.00
C LEU A 50 -2.40 6.48 4.20
N VAL A 51 -1.22 6.13 4.68
CA VAL A 51 -0.30 5.26 3.98
C VAL A 51 -0.41 3.85 4.53
N ILE A 52 -0.65 2.89 3.65
CA ILE A 52 -0.61 1.46 3.98
C ILE A 52 0.47 0.83 3.13
N ALA A 53 1.58 0.47 3.74
CA ALA A 53 2.72 -0.15 3.08
C ALA A 53 2.73 -1.65 3.42
N THR A 54 2.57 -2.50 2.40
CA THR A 54 2.47 -3.93 2.58
C THR A 54 3.81 -4.60 2.27
N PRO A 55 4.47 -5.23 3.27
CA PRO A 55 5.66 -6.01 3.01
C PRO A 55 5.34 -7.27 2.21
N PHE A 56 6.28 -7.70 1.40
CA PHE A 56 6.19 -8.99 0.72
C PHE A 56 7.57 -9.56 0.46
N VAL A 57 7.62 -10.88 0.24
CA VAL A 57 8.84 -11.58 -0.15
C VAL A 57 8.73 -11.90 -1.64
N ASN A 58 9.77 -11.55 -2.41
CA ASN A 58 9.76 -11.81 -3.84
C ASN A 58 9.95 -13.30 -4.11
N THR A 59 8.94 -13.90 -4.75
CA THR A 59 8.98 -15.26 -5.26
C THR A 59 8.71 -15.23 -6.76
N LEU A 60 8.69 -16.40 -7.41
CA LEU A 60 8.40 -16.47 -8.85
C LEU A 60 6.91 -16.33 -9.16
N ASP A 61 6.05 -16.58 -8.18
CA ASP A 61 4.59 -16.51 -8.38
C ASP A 61 4.08 -15.10 -8.06
N HIS A 62 4.16 -14.21 -9.04
CA HIS A 62 3.77 -12.80 -8.85
C HIS A 62 2.27 -12.64 -8.62
N ILE A 63 1.43 -13.51 -9.18
CA ILE A 63 -0.01 -13.46 -8.95
C ILE A 63 -0.33 -13.81 -7.50
N ALA A 64 0.34 -14.82 -6.95
CA ALA A 64 0.16 -15.17 -5.54
C ALA A 64 0.61 -14.03 -4.60
N ILE A 65 1.72 -13.36 -4.93
CA ILE A 65 2.18 -12.19 -4.18
C ILE A 65 1.12 -11.08 -4.23
N ALA A 66 0.61 -10.78 -5.44
CA ALA A 66 -0.39 -9.74 -5.62
C ALA A 66 -1.66 -10.03 -4.81
N ARG A 67 -2.10 -11.30 -4.77
CA ARG A 67 -3.25 -11.72 -3.96
C ARG A 67 -2.98 -11.52 -2.48
N ASP A 68 -1.80 -11.93 -2.01
CA ASP A 68 -1.44 -11.81 -0.59
C ASP A 68 -1.38 -10.36 -0.13
N VAL A 69 -0.72 -9.49 -0.90
CA VAL A 69 -0.64 -8.07 -0.53
C VAL A 69 -2.00 -7.38 -0.59
N LEU A 70 -2.85 -7.77 -1.52
CA LEU A 70 -4.22 -7.25 -1.60
C LEU A 70 -5.03 -7.67 -0.38
N ASN A 71 -4.96 -8.93 0.01
CA ASN A 71 -5.67 -9.44 1.18
C ASN A 71 -5.22 -8.73 2.47
N LYS A 72 -3.93 -8.55 2.64
CA LYS A 72 -3.40 -7.81 3.79
C LYS A 72 -3.89 -6.36 3.80
N PHE A 73 -3.89 -5.71 2.66
CA PHE A 73 -4.37 -4.35 2.52
C PHE A 73 -5.86 -4.25 2.89
N GLU A 74 -6.69 -5.13 2.35
CA GLU A 74 -8.13 -5.11 2.63
C GLU A 74 -8.42 -5.41 4.10
N ASN A 75 -7.68 -6.33 4.71
CA ASN A 75 -7.80 -6.62 6.14
C ASN A 75 -7.45 -5.39 6.99
N ALA A 76 -6.43 -4.63 6.60
CA ALA A 76 -6.08 -3.40 7.29
C ALA A 76 -7.19 -2.35 7.19
N LEU A 77 -7.78 -2.18 6.01
CA LEU A 77 -8.91 -1.25 5.83
C LEU A 77 -10.10 -1.63 6.69
N ASP A 78 -10.45 -2.92 6.72
CA ASP A 78 -11.56 -3.41 7.53
C ASP A 78 -11.32 -3.13 9.01
N ARG A 79 -10.09 -3.34 9.46
CA ARG A 79 -9.71 -3.11 10.85
C ARG A 79 -9.75 -1.63 11.21
N LEU A 80 -9.26 -0.76 10.33
CA LEU A 80 -9.28 0.68 10.53
C LEU A 80 -10.72 1.20 10.63
N ARG A 81 -11.61 0.69 9.81
CA ARG A 81 -13.03 1.05 9.85
C ARG A 81 -13.72 0.53 11.11
N ALA A 82 -13.44 -0.70 11.50
CA ALA A 82 -14.04 -1.33 12.69
C ALA A 82 -13.62 -0.62 13.98
N THR A 83 -12.37 -0.17 14.07
CA THR A 83 -11.84 0.52 15.26
C THR A 83 -12.08 2.04 15.21
N LYS A 84 -12.73 2.54 14.19
CA LYS A 84 -13.04 3.97 13.98
C LYS A 84 -11.79 4.86 13.87
N LEU A 85 -10.64 4.28 13.60
CA LEU A 85 -9.43 5.03 13.28
C LEU A 85 -9.55 5.73 11.92
N LEU A 86 -10.37 5.17 11.04
CA LEU A 86 -10.72 5.77 9.76
C LEU A 86 -12.18 6.23 9.84
N LYS A 87 -12.38 7.53 10.06
CA LYS A 87 -13.71 8.09 10.29
C LYS A 87 -14.47 8.43 9.01
N ALA A 88 -13.75 8.63 7.91
CA ALA A 88 -14.38 8.99 6.65
C ALA A 88 -15.11 7.79 6.06
N SER A 89 -16.34 8.01 5.57
CA SER A 89 -17.16 6.97 4.95
C SER A 89 -16.58 6.50 3.61
N TYR A 90 -15.86 7.38 2.91
CA TYR A 90 -15.23 7.09 1.63
C TYR A 90 -13.95 7.90 1.46
N LEU A 91 -12.89 7.22 1.07
CA LEU A 91 -11.64 7.86 0.66
C LEU A 91 -11.14 7.18 -0.63
N PRO A 92 -10.67 7.97 -1.60
CA PRO A 92 -10.08 7.36 -2.79
C PRO A 92 -8.82 6.59 -2.42
N VAL A 93 -8.58 5.48 -3.13
CA VAL A 93 -7.40 4.64 -2.93
C VAL A 93 -6.51 4.76 -4.16
N TYR A 94 -5.26 5.11 -3.92
CA TYR A 94 -4.22 5.14 -4.94
C TYR A 94 -3.24 4.00 -4.69
N GLY A 95 -2.88 3.27 -5.73
CA GLY A 95 -1.74 2.37 -5.68
C GLY A 95 -0.46 3.16 -5.96
N MET A 96 0.56 2.97 -5.16
CA MET A 96 1.89 3.51 -5.45
C MET A 96 2.89 2.37 -5.39
N GLY A 97 3.66 2.20 -6.46
CA GLY A 97 4.63 1.14 -6.56
C GLY A 97 6.00 1.65 -6.98
N HIS A 98 7.03 0.98 -6.49
CA HIS A 98 8.39 1.18 -6.95
C HIS A 98 8.92 -0.14 -7.50
N SER A 99 9.45 -0.12 -8.73
CA SER A 99 10.03 -1.28 -9.41
C SER A 99 9.00 -2.44 -9.48
N MET A 100 9.26 -3.58 -8.84
CA MET A 100 8.34 -4.71 -8.83
C MET A 100 6.97 -4.38 -8.24
N GLY A 101 6.89 -3.46 -7.29
CA GLY A 101 5.62 -3.01 -6.72
C GLY A 101 4.67 -2.45 -7.76
N CYS A 102 5.20 -1.85 -8.84
CA CYS A 102 4.40 -1.39 -9.97
C CYS A 102 3.65 -2.54 -10.64
N LYS A 103 4.36 -3.64 -10.91
CA LYS A 103 3.77 -4.83 -11.52
C LYS A 103 2.67 -5.41 -10.65
N LEU A 104 2.90 -5.47 -9.34
CA LEU A 104 1.91 -6.00 -8.41
C LEU A 104 0.62 -5.15 -8.42
N HIS A 105 0.73 -3.83 -8.46
CA HIS A 105 -0.44 -2.96 -8.59
C HIS A 105 -1.18 -3.16 -9.91
N LEU A 106 -0.45 -3.35 -11.00
CA LEU A 106 -1.09 -3.64 -12.29
C LEU A 106 -1.81 -4.98 -12.28
N LEU A 107 -1.25 -5.99 -11.61
CA LEU A 107 -1.90 -7.28 -11.44
C LEU A 107 -3.16 -7.17 -10.55
N ILE A 108 -3.11 -6.38 -9.49
CA ILE A 108 -4.28 -6.12 -8.65
C ILE A 108 -5.43 -5.56 -9.48
N GLY A 109 -5.14 -4.61 -10.34
CA GLY A 109 -6.16 -3.99 -11.20
C GLY A 109 -6.66 -4.91 -12.31
N SER A 110 -5.78 -5.69 -12.93
CA SER A 110 -6.13 -6.49 -14.11
C SER A 110 -6.63 -7.89 -13.78
N VAL A 111 -5.94 -8.61 -12.87
CA VAL A 111 -6.29 -10.00 -12.53
C VAL A 111 -7.41 -10.07 -11.50
N PHE A 112 -7.35 -9.20 -10.49
CA PHE A 112 -8.34 -9.18 -9.40
C PHE A 112 -9.42 -8.14 -9.58
N ASP A 113 -9.36 -7.36 -10.66
CA ASP A 113 -10.39 -6.39 -11.06
C ASP A 113 -10.73 -5.39 -9.95
N ILE A 114 -9.71 -4.94 -9.22
CA ILE A 114 -9.86 -3.95 -8.15
C ILE A 114 -9.65 -2.56 -8.73
N GLU A 115 -10.68 -1.72 -8.61
CA GLU A 115 -10.58 -0.33 -9.03
C GLU A 115 -9.81 0.50 -8.01
N ARG A 116 -8.89 1.30 -8.52
CA ARG A 116 -8.17 2.32 -7.77
C ARG A 116 -8.46 3.68 -8.39
N ALA A 117 -8.38 4.74 -7.60
CA ALA A 117 -8.49 6.10 -8.14
C ALA A 117 -7.36 6.43 -9.11
N GLY A 118 -6.21 5.79 -8.93
CA GLY A 118 -5.08 5.88 -9.82
C GLY A 118 -3.92 5.04 -9.33
N ASN A 119 -2.91 4.86 -10.17
CA ASN A 119 -1.66 4.20 -9.82
C ASN A 119 -0.49 5.12 -10.13
N ILE A 120 0.44 5.21 -9.20
CA ILE A 120 1.68 5.97 -9.35
C ILE A 120 2.81 4.96 -9.46
N LEU A 121 3.43 4.90 -10.63
CA LEU A 121 4.43 3.89 -10.96
C LEU A 121 5.82 4.56 -11.01
N ILE A 122 6.68 4.17 -10.07
CA ILE A 122 8.03 4.73 -9.95
C ILE A 122 9.03 3.69 -10.41
N SER A 123 9.87 4.05 -11.39
CA SER A 123 10.92 3.17 -11.94
C SER A 123 10.38 1.81 -12.35
N PHE A 124 9.27 1.79 -13.08
CA PHE A 124 8.66 0.56 -13.54
C PHE A 124 9.46 -0.04 -14.69
N ASN A 125 9.84 -1.31 -14.52
CA ASN A 125 10.41 -2.15 -15.57
C ASN A 125 9.49 -3.32 -15.83
N ASN A 126 9.11 -3.50 -17.09
CA ASN A 126 8.26 -4.60 -17.50
C ASN A 126 9.13 -5.79 -17.96
N TYR A 127 9.56 -6.58 -17.02
CA TYR A 127 10.27 -7.82 -17.32
C TYR A 127 9.30 -8.98 -17.46
#